data_c3a5b55588e4fc0f4e8f9de226dd1f27
#
_entry.id   c3a5b55588e4fc0f4e8f9de226dd1f27
#
_cell.length_a   1.000
_cell.length_b   1.000
_cell.length_c   1.000
_cell.angle_alpha   90.00
_cell.angle_beta   90.00
_cell.angle_gamma   90.00
#
_symmetry.space_group_name_H-M   'P 1'
#
loop_
_entity.id
_entity.type
_entity.pdbx_description
1 polymer ?
#
loop_
_entity_poly.entity_id
_entity_poly.type
_entity_poly.pdbx_seq_one_letter_code
_entity_poly.pdbx_strand_id
1 'polypeptide(L)'
;MIETPTATAFTIEPAESDDPDDTDAPLLSADQKPSEKTSATEPELFLIKSKPITSRIRTTIKHLRKEAGPWSRFRGLQVAVITHFVHQVLFRFFVGLVPSAMITEPIVAVATTVILCRLEMTWTHVVISAPTVTRWFRRIPSTKSGRNIILPTTVYAIAQQVALYMPIALYQAFGLNRFHEDPSHFGEISEEARKMVMKQYFLVALSGLLMAVLIVFPASVSLTRVQASMLPEENESIVPFDRTFGGKVKPEILGGSGAVSMLDAWKTFGWAARIRLVKLYAKIGMIQVVTTVLFVMMVVGELRLIMGDELQKMTEKGVQHVMGHN
;
A
#
# COMPACT_ATOMS: atom_id res chain seq x y z
N MET A 1 -4.20 -7.69 0.37
CA MET A 1 -5.03 -7.36 -0.80
C MET A 1 -5.55 -8.60 -1.54
N ILE A 2 -4.84 -9.72 -1.53
CA ILE A 2 -5.17 -10.91 -2.34
C ILE A 2 -5.65 -12.11 -1.51
N GLU A 3 -5.30 -12.22 -0.22
CA GLU A 3 -5.68 -13.34 0.62
C GLU A 3 -7.19 -13.52 0.72
N THR A 4 -7.67 -14.72 0.41
CA THR A 4 -9.05 -15.15 0.64
C THR A 4 -9.10 -16.03 1.91
N PRO A 5 -10.13 -15.88 2.78
CA PRO A 5 -10.29 -16.78 3.92
C PRO A 5 -10.49 -18.21 3.42
N THR A 6 -9.59 -19.10 3.77
CA THR A 6 -9.72 -20.53 3.44
C THR A 6 -10.77 -21.14 4.39
N ALA A 7 -11.84 -21.66 3.84
CA ALA A 7 -12.78 -22.49 4.56
C ALA A 7 -12.24 -23.93 4.50
N THR A 8 -11.77 -24.46 5.63
CA THR A 8 -11.42 -25.88 5.76
C THR A 8 -12.62 -26.63 6.28
N ALA A 9 -13.08 -27.61 5.52
CA ALA A 9 -14.10 -28.55 5.96
C ALA A 9 -13.40 -29.65 6.77
N PHE A 10 -13.79 -29.83 8.02
CA PHE A 10 -13.38 -30.98 8.84
C PHE A 10 -14.57 -31.89 9.00
N THR A 11 -14.39 -33.16 8.68
CA THR A 11 -15.27 -34.23 9.08
C THR A 11 -14.79 -34.68 10.45
N ILE A 12 -15.60 -34.48 11.48
CA ILE A 12 -15.32 -35.06 12.81
C ILE A 12 -15.80 -36.51 12.73
N GLU A 13 -14.89 -37.44 12.59
CA GLU A 13 -15.16 -38.83 12.94
C GLU A 13 -15.34 -38.91 14.47
N PRO A 14 -16.33 -39.63 14.99
CA PRO A 14 -16.47 -39.81 16.42
C PRO A 14 -15.20 -40.48 16.97
N ALA A 15 -14.54 -39.79 17.89
CA ALA A 15 -13.35 -40.28 18.55
C ALA A 15 -13.66 -41.63 19.23
N GLU A 16 -13.06 -42.73 18.70
CA GLU A 16 -12.82 -43.91 19.51
C GLU A 16 -11.81 -43.53 20.59
N SER A 17 -12.24 -43.71 21.82
CA SER A 17 -11.46 -43.52 23.04
C SER A 17 -10.25 -44.44 23.03
N ASP A 18 -9.04 -43.89 23.17
CA ASP A 18 -7.96 -44.29 24.05
C ASP A 18 -6.66 -43.59 23.67
N ASP A 19 -6.31 -42.54 24.38
CA ASP A 19 -5.03 -42.37 25.07
C ASP A 19 -4.96 -41.00 25.80
N PRO A 20 -4.56 -40.97 27.06
CA PRO A 20 -4.41 -39.73 27.80
C PRO A 20 -2.95 -39.28 27.79
N ASP A 21 -2.48 -38.57 26.82
CA ASP A 21 -1.34 -37.66 26.97
C ASP A 21 -1.04 -36.89 25.65
N ASP A 22 -1.61 -35.71 25.50
CA ASP A 22 -1.01 -34.63 24.71
C ASP A 22 -1.73 -33.30 24.99
N THR A 23 -1.18 -32.58 25.95
CA THR A 23 -1.56 -31.21 26.32
C THR A 23 -1.02 -30.21 25.32
N ASP A 24 -1.66 -30.02 24.16
CA ASP A 24 -1.54 -28.81 23.33
C ASP A 24 -2.74 -28.67 22.36
N ALA A 25 -3.95 -28.59 22.93
CA ALA A 25 -5.13 -28.23 22.14
C ALA A 25 -5.26 -26.70 22.02
N PRO A 26 -5.47 -26.15 20.83
CA PRO A 26 -5.78 -24.73 20.68
C PRO A 26 -7.17 -24.44 21.25
N LEU A 27 -7.22 -23.52 22.20
CA LEU A 27 -8.43 -23.01 22.84
C LEU A 27 -9.45 -22.53 21.80
N LEU A 28 -10.47 -23.34 21.60
CA LEU A 28 -11.69 -22.97 20.88
C LEU A 28 -12.50 -22.03 21.78
N SER A 29 -12.66 -20.79 21.35
CA SER A 29 -13.62 -19.86 21.97
C SER A 29 -15.03 -20.36 21.67
N ALA A 30 -15.59 -21.05 22.65
CA ALA A 30 -16.98 -21.48 22.67
C ALA A 30 -17.86 -20.28 23.02
N ASP A 31 -18.62 -19.79 22.05
CA ASP A 31 -19.85 -19.05 22.28
C ASP A 31 -20.87 -19.50 21.22
N GLN A 32 -21.43 -20.69 21.49
CA GLN A 32 -22.77 -21.06 20.99
C GLN A 32 -23.41 -22.09 21.92
N LYS A 33 -24.55 -21.65 22.46
CA LYS A 33 -25.45 -22.38 23.35
C LYS A 33 -25.95 -23.68 22.68
N PRO A 34 -26.00 -24.81 23.41
CA PRO A 34 -26.54 -26.04 22.83
C PRO A 34 -28.05 -25.99 22.76
N SER A 35 -28.63 -26.23 21.59
CA SER A 35 -30.01 -26.59 21.41
C SER A 35 -30.12 -28.10 21.27
N GLU A 36 -31.06 -28.67 21.98
CA GLU A 36 -31.33 -30.07 22.23
C GLU A 36 -31.64 -30.94 21.02
N LYS A 37 -31.08 -32.16 21.04
CA LYS A 37 -31.58 -33.44 20.55
C LYS A 37 -32.28 -33.57 19.21
N THR A 38 -31.63 -34.26 18.26
CA THR A 38 -32.28 -35.45 17.66
C THR A 38 -31.19 -36.36 17.02
N SER A 39 -31.33 -37.67 17.28
CA SER A 39 -30.55 -38.79 16.81
C SER A 39 -30.58 -38.93 15.31
N ALA A 40 -29.44 -39.13 14.70
CA ALA A 40 -29.10 -40.08 13.65
C ALA A 40 -27.80 -39.59 12.94
N THR A 41 -26.89 -40.47 12.88
CA THR A 41 -25.55 -40.49 12.34
C THR A 41 -25.46 -39.98 10.90
N GLU A 42 -25.39 -38.68 10.73
CA GLU A 42 -24.81 -38.09 9.50
C GLU A 42 -23.56 -37.27 9.91
N PRO A 43 -22.45 -37.41 9.22
CA PRO A 43 -21.26 -36.62 9.53
C PRO A 43 -21.56 -35.13 9.28
N GLU A 44 -21.69 -34.35 10.37
CA GLU A 44 -21.89 -32.92 10.28
C GLU A 44 -20.59 -32.26 9.74
N LEU A 45 -20.70 -31.69 8.60
CA LEU A 45 -19.63 -30.96 7.92
C LEU A 45 -19.53 -29.56 8.52
N PHE A 46 -18.60 -29.38 9.47
CA PHE A 46 -18.33 -28.08 10.07
C PHE A 46 -17.39 -27.26 9.16
N LEU A 47 -17.88 -26.16 8.63
CA LEU A 47 -17.10 -25.21 7.85
C LEU A 47 -16.43 -24.20 8.79
N ILE A 48 -15.21 -24.50 9.24
CA ILE A 48 -14.45 -23.56 10.07
C ILE A 48 -13.75 -22.54 9.15
N LYS A 49 -14.20 -21.30 9.20
CA LYS A 49 -13.59 -20.19 8.49
C LYS A 49 -12.30 -19.76 9.20
N SER A 50 -11.16 -20.20 8.71
CA SER A 50 -9.86 -19.85 9.28
C SER A 50 -9.61 -18.34 9.23
N LYS A 51 -9.03 -17.81 10.29
CA LYS A 51 -8.66 -16.40 10.36
C LYS A 51 -7.54 -16.10 9.35
N PRO A 52 -7.66 -15.03 8.52
CA PRO A 52 -6.63 -14.73 7.53
C PRO A 52 -5.24 -14.56 8.15
N ILE A 53 -4.22 -15.15 7.52
CA ILE A 53 -2.81 -15.06 7.96
C ILE A 53 -2.37 -13.61 8.08
N THR A 54 -2.80 -12.77 7.12
CA THR A 54 -2.47 -11.34 7.06
C THR A 54 -3.28 -10.47 8.03
N SER A 55 -4.09 -11.06 8.92
CA SER A 55 -4.89 -10.31 9.90
C SER A 55 -4.04 -9.55 10.93
N ARG A 56 -2.85 -10.06 11.27
CA ARG A 56 -1.91 -9.44 12.22
C ARG A 56 -0.50 -9.39 11.62
N ILE A 57 0.21 -8.27 11.81
CA ILE A 57 1.57 -8.06 11.31
C ILE A 57 2.53 -9.14 11.83
N ARG A 58 2.45 -9.50 13.12
CA ARG A 58 3.31 -10.52 13.73
C ARG A 58 3.12 -11.90 13.09
N THR A 59 1.88 -12.33 12.89
CA THR A 59 1.56 -13.62 12.26
C THR A 59 2.04 -13.65 10.81
N THR A 60 1.85 -12.56 10.08
CA THR A 60 2.35 -12.42 8.71
C THR A 60 3.88 -12.54 8.64
N ILE A 61 4.60 -11.84 9.52
CA ILE A 61 6.08 -11.90 9.56
C ILE A 61 6.55 -13.30 9.95
N LYS A 62 5.90 -13.96 10.92
CA LYS A 62 6.24 -15.33 11.34
C LYS A 62 6.03 -16.31 10.19
N HIS A 63 4.89 -16.20 9.47
CA HIS A 63 4.59 -17.03 8.31
C HIS A 63 5.61 -16.81 7.18
N LEU A 64 5.86 -15.56 6.80
CA LEU A 64 6.87 -15.24 5.77
C LEU A 64 8.26 -15.75 6.13
N ARG A 65 8.65 -15.68 7.42
CA ARG A 65 9.95 -16.18 7.89
C ARG A 65 10.02 -17.71 7.79
N LYS A 66 8.91 -18.40 8.07
CA LYS A 66 8.82 -19.86 7.96
C LYS A 66 8.94 -20.32 6.51
N GLU A 67 8.19 -19.69 5.60
CA GLU A 67 8.12 -20.10 4.20
C GLU A 67 9.29 -19.61 3.33
N ALA A 68 9.83 -18.42 3.62
CA ALA A 68 10.83 -17.78 2.77
C ALA A 68 12.12 -17.35 3.51
N GLY A 69 12.30 -17.80 4.76
CA GLY A 69 13.51 -17.56 5.53
C GLY A 69 13.60 -16.17 6.19
N PRO A 70 14.73 -15.87 6.91
CA PRO A 70 14.87 -14.65 7.69
C PRO A 70 14.83 -13.36 6.86
N TRP A 71 15.30 -13.41 5.63
CA TRP A 71 15.35 -12.29 4.68
C TRP A 71 14.04 -12.09 3.90
N SER A 72 13.01 -12.85 4.23
CA SER A 72 11.71 -12.80 3.54
C SER A 72 11.08 -11.40 3.47
N ARG A 73 11.38 -10.53 4.44
CA ARG A 73 10.89 -9.13 4.48
C ARG A 73 11.47 -8.24 3.38
N PHE A 74 12.63 -8.60 2.86
CA PHE A 74 13.33 -7.84 1.81
C PHE A 74 13.15 -8.45 0.43
N ARG A 75 12.21 -9.39 0.29
CA ARG A 75 11.88 -9.98 -1.01
C ARG A 75 11.40 -8.92 -1.98
N GLY A 76 11.92 -8.99 -3.19
CA GLY A 76 11.60 -8.02 -4.23
C GLY A 76 12.29 -6.66 -4.06
N LEU A 77 13.04 -6.39 -2.96
CA LEU A 77 13.74 -5.13 -2.77
C LEU A 77 14.67 -4.81 -3.95
N GLN A 78 15.41 -5.79 -4.44
CA GLN A 78 16.29 -5.62 -5.59
C GLN A 78 15.51 -5.15 -6.81
N VAL A 79 14.37 -5.79 -7.11
CA VAL A 79 13.52 -5.41 -8.25
C VAL A 79 12.94 -4.02 -8.03
N ALA A 80 12.47 -3.71 -6.82
CA ALA A 80 11.94 -2.39 -6.48
C ALA A 80 12.97 -1.28 -6.68
N VAL A 81 14.21 -1.47 -6.20
CA VAL A 81 15.30 -0.49 -6.36
C VAL A 81 15.62 -0.28 -7.84
N ILE A 82 15.75 -1.36 -8.62
CA ILE A 82 16.03 -1.27 -10.06
C ILE A 82 14.86 -0.58 -10.78
N THR A 83 13.62 -0.96 -10.49
CA THR A 83 12.43 -0.33 -11.10
C THR A 83 12.38 1.16 -10.79
N HIS A 84 12.62 1.54 -9.54
CA HIS A 84 12.62 2.94 -9.14
C HIS A 84 13.76 3.73 -9.81
N PHE A 85 14.97 3.17 -9.85
CA PHE A 85 16.10 3.78 -10.52
C PHE A 85 15.84 4.00 -12.02
N VAL A 86 15.38 2.97 -12.72
CA VAL A 86 15.03 3.06 -14.14
C VAL A 86 13.91 4.08 -14.38
N HIS A 87 12.90 4.10 -13.50
CA HIS A 87 11.81 5.07 -13.57
C HIS A 87 12.36 6.50 -13.45
N GLN A 88 13.23 6.79 -12.48
CA GLN A 88 13.81 8.12 -12.29
C GLN A 88 14.67 8.54 -13.48
N VAL A 89 15.48 7.63 -14.02
CA VAL A 89 16.30 7.92 -15.21
C VAL A 89 15.43 8.25 -16.42
N LEU A 90 14.43 7.41 -16.70
CA LEU A 90 13.50 7.64 -17.82
C LEU A 90 12.69 8.93 -17.64
N PHE A 91 12.17 9.16 -16.44
CA PHE A 91 11.41 10.35 -16.12
C PHE A 91 12.24 11.63 -16.37
N ARG A 92 13.45 11.70 -15.82
CA ARG A 92 14.37 12.83 -16.01
C ARG A 92 14.76 13.02 -17.47
N PHE A 93 15.01 11.93 -18.18
CA PHE A 93 15.32 11.97 -19.60
C PHE A 93 14.16 12.57 -20.42
N PHE A 94 12.94 12.06 -20.23
CA PHE A 94 11.79 12.56 -20.98
C PHE A 94 11.37 13.99 -20.60
N VAL A 95 11.46 14.36 -19.32
CA VAL A 95 11.21 15.74 -18.89
C VAL A 95 12.24 16.69 -19.51
N GLY A 96 13.50 16.27 -19.66
CA GLY A 96 14.54 17.07 -20.31
C GLY A 96 14.35 17.25 -21.82
N LEU A 97 13.58 16.39 -22.48
CA LEU A 97 13.29 16.48 -23.91
C LEU A 97 12.09 17.37 -24.26
N VAL A 98 11.20 17.62 -23.30
CA VAL A 98 9.95 18.35 -23.54
C VAL A 98 10.03 19.72 -22.86
N PRO A 99 9.51 20.79 -23.47
CA PRO A 99 9.47 22.11 -22.85
C PRO A 99 8.74 22.03 -21.49
N SER A 100 9.34 22.67 -20.48
CA SER A 100 8.80 22.66 -19.12
C SER A 100 7.47 23.40 -19.05
N ALA A 101 6.39 22.66 -18.86
CA ALA A 101 5.07 23.18 -18.57
C ALA A 101 4.49 22.43 -17.37
N MET A 102 3.63 23.06 -16.60
CA MET A 102 3.02 22.45 -15.40
C MET A 102 2.31 21.11 -15.70
N ILE A 103 1.83 20.91 -16.93
CA ILE A 103 1.14 19.68 -17.37
C ILE A 103 2.13 18.62 -17.88
N THR A 104 3.34 19.00 -18.28
CA THR A 104 4.31 18.09 -18.90
C THR A 104 4.78 16.99 -17.93
N GLU A 105 5.16 17.38 -16.70
CA GLU A 105 5.66 16.44 -15.71
C GLU A 105 4.66 15.32 -15.36
N PRO A 106 3.36 15.60 -15.07
CA PRO A 106 2.40 14.53 -14.79
C PRO A 106 2.17 13.61 -16.00
N ILE A 107 2.17 14.13 -17.22
CA ILE A 107 2.02 13.30 -18.42
C ILE A 107 3.22 12.37 -18.58
N VAL A 108 4.44 12.90 -18.43
CA VAL A 108 5.68 12.11 -18.51
C VAL A 108 5.72 11.06 -17.39
N ALA A 109 5.27 11.39 -16.17
CA ALA A 109 5.21 10.45 -15.07
C ALA A 109 4.27 9.28 -15.38
N VAL A 110 3.07 9.56 -15.91
CA VAL A 110 2.13 8.52 -16.33
C VAL A 110 2.73 7.66 -17.44
N ALA A 111 3.29 8.28 -18.48
CA ALA A 111 3.91 7.56 -19.60
C ALA A 111 5.05 6.65 -19.13
N THR A 112 5.94 7.14 -18.28
CA THR A 112 7.07 6.38 -17.74
C THR A 112 6.59 5.20 -16.90
N THR A 113 5.57 5.39 -16.05
CA THR A 113 4.97 4.31 -15.26
C THR A 113 4.36 3.23 -16.16
N VAL A 114 3.66 3.61 -17.23
CA VAL A 114 3.08 2.67 -18.19
C VAL A 114 4.16 1.90 -18.97
N ILE A 115 5.25 2.55 -19.37
CA ILE A 115 6.39 1.89 -20.03
C ILE A 115 6.98 0.80 -19.11
N LEU A 116 7.04 1.05 -17.80
CA LEU A 116 7.61 0.15 -16.81
C LEU A 116 6.61 -0.83 -16.19
N CYS A 117 5.36 -0.87 -16.64
CA CYS A 117 4.29 -1.68 -16.05
C CYS A 117 4.64 -3.17 -15.92
N ARG A 118 5.40 -3.74 -16.87
CA ARG A 118 5.85 -5.14 -16.83
C ARG A 118 6.90 -5.37 -15.74
N LEU A 119 7.74 -4.38 -15.47
CA LEU A 119 8.75 -4.47 -14.42
C LEU A 119 8.10 -4.36 -13.04
N GLU A 120 7.11 -3.48 -12.87
CA GLU A 120 6.29 -3.40 -11.66
C GLU A 120 5.51 -4.69 -11.40
N MET A 121 4.93 -5.29 -12.45
CA MET A 121 4.28 -6.59 -12.36
C MET A 121 5.26 -7.68 -11.91
N THR A 122 6.49 -7.66 -12.42
CA THR A 122 7.54 -8.59 -11.99
C THR A 122 7.83 -8.44 -10.50
N TRP A 123 7.91 -7.20 -10.00
CA TRP A 123 8.07 -6.94 -8.57
C TRP A 123 6.93 -7.56 -7.75
N THR A 124 5.69 -7.33 -8.15
CA THR A 124 4.51 -7.93 -7.48
C THR A 124 4.59 -9.45 -7.48
N HIS A 125 4.91 -10.08 -8.61
CA HIS A 125 5.03 -11.55 -8.72
C HIS A 125 6.15 -12.09 -7.83
N VAL A 126 7.30 -11.42 -7.74
CA VAL A 126 8.41 -11.81 -6.86
C VAL A 126 8.00 -11.73 -5.39
N VAL A 127 7.23 -10.72 -5.01
CA VAL A 127 6.80 -10.51 -3.62
C VAL A 127 5.77 -11.55 -3.17
N ILE A 128 4.79 -11.88 -4.03
CA ILE A 128 3.67 -12.76 -3.67
C ILE A 128 3.95 -14.26 -3.85
N SER A 129 4.94 -14.64 -4.68
CA SER A 129 5.24 -16.04 -4.96
C SER A 129 6.18 -16.66 -3.93
N ALA A 130 6.17 -17.99 -3.80
CA ALA A 130 7.15 -18.73 -3.02
C ALA A 130 8.59 -18.52 -3.55
N PRO A 131 9.65 -18.77 -2.73
CA PRO A 131 11.03 -18.66 -3.17
C PRO A 131 11.31 -19.61 -4.33
N THR A 132 11.87 -19.08 -5.42
CA THR A 132 12.25 -19.87 -6.60
C THR A 132 13.73 -19.65 -6.91
N VAL A 133 14.38 -20.65 -7.52
CA VAL A 133 15.78 -20.57 -7.97
C VAL A 133 15.92 -19.63 -9.18
N THR A 134 14.81 -19.35 -9.86
CA THR A 134 14.80 -18.53 -11.08
C THR A 134 15.09 -17.07 -10.76
N ARG A 135 16.05 -16.47 -11.44
CA ARG A 135 16.39 -15.06 -11.29
C ARG A 135 15.23 -14.17 -11.74
N TRP A 136 15.02 -13.03 -11.06
CA TRP A 136 13.89 -12.12 -11.27
C TRP A 136 13.74 -11.62 -12.72
N PHE A 137 14.85 -11.37 -13.46
CA PHE A 137 14.79 -10.88 -14.83
C PHE A 137 14.25 -11.92 -15.84
N ARG A 138 14.34 -13.21 -15.52
CA ARG A 138 13.71 -14.30 -16.30
C ARG A 138 12.22 -14.46 -16.01
N ARG A 139 11.73 -13.75 -15.00
CA ARG A 139 10.34 -13.76 -14.57
C ARG A 139 9.55 -12.55 -15.12
N ILE A 140 10.16 -11.73 -15.98
CA ILE A 140 9.48 -10.60 -16.62
C ILE A 140 8.38 -11.17 -17.53
N PRO A 141 7.11 -10.76 -17.31
CA PRO A 141 5.99 -11.26 -18.09
C PRO A 141 6.12 -10.95 -19.58
N SER A 142 5.50 -11.78 -20.42
CA SER A 142 5.49 -11.59 -21.87
C SER A 142 4.80 -10.26 -22.26
N THR A 143 5.06 -9.78 -23.47
CA THR A 143 4.42 -8.57 -24.00
C THR A 143 2.90 -8.74 -24.12
N LYS A 144 2.44 -9.95 -24.39
CA LYS A 144 1.00 -10.29 -24.48
C LYS A 144 0.31 -10.11 -23.13
N SER A 145 0.89 -10.64 -22.07
CA SER A 145 0.42 -10.42 -20.68
C SER A 145 0.49 -8.94 -20.28
N GLY A 146 1.52 -8.21 -20.75
CA GLY A 146 1.67 -6.79 -20.49
C GLY A 146 0.52 -5.92 -20.98
N ARG A 147 -0.17 -6.30 -22.07
CA ARG A 147 -1.32 -5.53 -22.58
C ARG A 147 -2.47 -5.45 -21.59
N ASN A 148 -2.75 -6.51 -20.85
CA ASN A 148 -3.85 -6.55 -19.90
C ASN A 148 -3.63 -5.66 -18.68
N ILE A 149 -2.37 -5.28 -18.42
CA ILE A 149 -2.02 -4.45 -17.27
C ILE A 149 -1.86 -2.97 -17.60
N ILE A 150 -1.78 -2.61 -18.89
CA ILE A 150 -1.63 -1.20 -19.31
C ILE A 150 -2.75 -0.34 -18.74
N LEU A 151 -3.99 -0.73 -18.93
CA LEU A 151 -5.15 0.05 -18.46
C LEU A 151 -5.17 0.23 -16.93
N PRO A 152 -5.06 -0.82 -16.11
CA PRO A 152 -4.99 -0.66 -14.65
C PRO A 152 -3.81 0.19 -14.19
N THR A 153 -2.63 0.05 -14.84
CA THR A 153 -1.45 0.85 -14.52
C THR A 153 -1.67 2.32 -14.88
N THR A 154 -2.25 2.60 -16.05
CA THR A 154 -2.57 3.98 -16.47
C THR A 154 -3.53 4.65 -15.50
N VAL A 155 -4.61 3.96 -15.11
CA VAL A 155 -5.58 4.49 -14.13
C VAL A 155 -4.92 4.76 -12.78
N TYR A 156 -4.06 3.85 -12.32
CA TYR A 156 -3.32 4.04 -11.08
C TYR A 156 -2.33 5.20 -11.18
N ALA A 157 -1.57 5.31 -12.27
CA ALA A 157 -0.64 6.40 -12.49
C ALA A 157 -1.35 7.77 -12.55
N ILE A 158 -2.48 7.86 -13.25
CA ILE A 158 -3.30 9.08 -13.27
C ILE A 158 -3.81 9.41 -11.87
N ALA A 159 -4.31 8.40 -11.12
CA ALA A 159 -4.78 8.58 -9.75
C ALA A 159 -3.69 9.17 -8.84
N GLN A 160 -2.44 8.71 -8.99
CA GLN A 160 -1.30 9.25 -8.26
C GLN A 160 -1.01 10.70 -8.63
N GLN A 161 -1.03 11.05 -9.92
CA GLN A 161 -0.80 12.43 -10.34
C GLN A 161 -1.92 13.36 -9.85
N VAL A 162 -3.18 12.95 -9.93
CA VAL A 162 -4.32 13.73 -9.39
C VAL A 162 -4.15 13.95 -7.89
N ALA A 163 -3.78 12.92 -7.14
CA ALA A 163 -3.59 13.02 -5.69
C ALA A 163 -2.39 13.91 -5.30
N LEU A 164 -1.37 14.00 -6.16
CA LEU A 164 -0.22 14.87 -5.95
C LEU A 164 -0.53 16.33 -6.32
N TYR A 165 -1.11 16.56 -7.50
CA TYR A 165 -1.26 17.91 -8.04
C TYR A 165 -2.50 18.64 -7.51
N MET A 166 -3.56 17.93 -7.08
CA MET A 166 -4.77 18.56 -6.54
C MET A 166 -4.50 19.39 -5.27
N PRO A 167 -3.77 18.88 -4.25
CA PRO A 167 -3.38 19.69 -3.10
C PRO A 167 -2.47 20.87 -3.48
N ILE A 168 -1.57 20.70 -4.44
CA ILE A 168 -0.68 21.76 -4.92
C ILE A 168 -1.51 22.88 -5.61
N ALA A 169 -2.47 22.50 -6.44
CA ALA A 169 -3.36 23.47 -7.08
C ALA A 169 -4.20 24.25 -6.06
N LEU A 170 -4.72 23.57 -5.01
CA LEU A 170 -5.43 24.25 -3.91
C LEU A 170 -4.50 25.18 -3.13
N TYR A 171 -3.28 24.75 -2.85
CA TYR A 171 -2.27 25.56 -2.18
C TYR A 171 -2.01 26.86 -2.94
N GLN A 172 -1.85 26.77 -4.26
CA GLN A 172 -1.68 27.93 -5.14
C GLN A 172 -2.94 28.80 -5.24
N ALA A 173 -4.12 28.15 -5.36
CA ALA A 173 -5.39 28.85 -5.44
C ALA A 173 -5.72 29.66 -4.17
N PHE A 174 -5.29 29.19 -3.01
CA PHE A 174 -5.41 29.94 -1.75
C PHE A 174 -4.31 31.00 -1.58
N GLY A 175 -3.35 31.10 -2.50
CA GLY A 175 -2.24 32.05 -2.43
C GLY A 175 -1.30 31.80 -1.24
N LEU A 176 -1.17 30.55 -0.81
CA LEU A 176 -0.34 30.19 0.35
C LEU A 176 1.16 30.21 0.03
N ASN A 177 1.56 30.24 -1.26
CA ASN A 177 2.93 30.36 -1.70
C ASN A 177 3.64 31.61 -1.16
N ARG A 178 2.93 32.73 -0.97
CA ARG A 178 3.48 33.97 -0.38
C ARG A 178 4.06 33.78 1.03
N PHE A 179 3.47 32.91 1.85
CA PHE A 179 3.98 32.60 3.18
C PHE A 179 5.17 31.64 3.18
N HIS A 180 5.41 30.96 2.07
CA HIS A 180 6.60 30.13 1.86
C HIS A 180 7.78 30.97 1.38
N GLU A 181 7.52 31.94 0.49
CA GLU A 181 8.53 32.84 -0.05
C GLU A 181 9.03 33.84 1.00
N ASP A 182 8.10 34.36 1.83
CA ASP A 182 8.44 35.26 2.93
C ASP A 182 7.65 34.88 4.21
N PRO A 183 8.29 34.12 5.13
CA PRO A 183 7.67 33.72 6.38
C PRO A 183 7.32 34.90 7.31
N SER A 184 7.93 36.07 7.17
CA SER A 184 7.65 37.27 7.98
C SER A 184 6.21 37.74 7.81
N HIS A 185 5.65 37.60 6.62
CA HIS A 185 4.24 37.91 6.34
C HIS A 185 3.25 37.18 7.26
N PHE A 186 3.62 36.00 7.78
CA PHE A 186 2.76 35.28 8.72
C PHE A 186 2.67 35.98 10.09
N GLY A 187 3.71 36.71 10.46
CA GLY A 187 3.72 37.52 11.69
C GLY A 187 2.90 38.83 11.59
N GLU A 188 2.83 39.40 10.38
CA GLU A 188 2.21 40.68 10.13
C GLU A 188 0.67 40.64 9.97
N ILE A 189 0.09 39.46 9.72
CA ILE A 189 -1.36 39.31 9.54
C ILE A 189 -2.10 39.28 10.85
N SER A 190 -3.35 39.79 10.81
CA SER A 190 -4.25 39.77 11.98
C SER A 190 -4.51 38.34 12.46
N GLU A 191 -4.90 38.20 13.74
CA GLU A 191 -5.20 36.89 14.31
C GLU A 191 -6.33 36.17 13.58
N GLU A 192 -7.33 36.87 13.09
CA GLU A 192 -8.41 36.27 12.29
C GLU A 192 -7.91 35.76 10.94
N ALA A 193 -7.06 36.55 10.25
CA ALA A 193 -6.44 36.14 8.99
C ALA A 193 -5.53 34.92 9.20
N ARG A 194 -4.80 34.86 10.32
CA ARG A 194 -3.97 33.70 10.70
C ARG A 194 -4.80 32.43 10.87
N LYS A 195 -5.94 32.53 11.58
CA LYS A 195 -6.88 31.41 11.71
C LYS A 195 -7.42 30.95 10.35
N MET A 196 -7.69 31.87 9.44
CA MET A 196 -8.13 31.55 8.07
C MET A 196 -7.05 30.83 7.28
N VAL A 197 -5.83 31.31 7.31
CA VAL A 197 -4.67 30.68 6.66
C VAL A 197 -4.44 29.27 7.21
N MET A 198 -4.52 29.07 8.51
CA MET A 198 -4.40 27.74 9.13
C MET A 198 -5.51 26.79 8.66
N LYS A 199 -6.75 27.26 8.50
CA LYS A 199 -7.84 26.47 7.90
C LYS A 199 -7.54 26.09 6.45
N GLN A 200 -6.96 26.99 5.66
CA GLN A 200 -6.58 26.74 4.28
C GLN A 200 -5.49 25.64 4.21
N TYR A 201 -4.44 25.71 5.04
CA TYR A 201 -3.42 24.65 5.15
C TYR A 201 -4.06 23.30 5.53
N PHE A 202 -4.99 23.32 6.49
CA PHE A 202 -5.72 22.11 6.88
C PHE A 202 -6.54 21.53 5.71
N LEU A 203 -7.23 22.38 4.94
CA LEU A 203 -8.01 21.94 3.76
C LEU A 203 -7.10 21.35 2.67
N VAL A 204 -5.93 21.95 2.43
CA VAL A 204 -4.93 21.40 1.50
C VAL A 204 -4.47 20.01 1.95
N ALA A 205 -4.10 19.85 3.22
CA ALA A 205 -3.70 18.57 3.78
C ALA A 205 -4.83 17.52 3.72
N LEU A 206 -6.06 17.95 4.06
CA LEU A 206 -7.25 17.10 3.99
C LEU A 206 -7.55 16.65 2.56
N SER A 207 -7.40 17.54 1.57
CA SER A 207 -7.61 17.21 0.16
C SER A 207 -6.66 16.10 -0.30
N GLY A 208 -5.38 16.16 0.06
CA GLY A 208 -4.40 15.12 -0.26
C GLY A 208 -4.78 13.78 0.37
N LEU A 209 -5.20 13.77 1.63
CA LEU A 209 -5.66 12.56 2.31
C LEU A 209 -6.91 11.97 1.63
N LEU A 210 -7.88 12.81 1.28
CA LEU A 210 -9.09 12.37 0.60
C LEU A 210 -8.78 11.78 -0.78
N MET A 211 -7.91 12.41 -1.58
CA MET A 211 -7.49 11.88 -2.87
C MET A 211 -6.77 10.54 -2.72
N ALA A 212 -5.90 10.40 -1.72
CA ALA A 212 -5.21 9.15 -1.44
C ALA A 212 -6.19 8.01 -1.10
N VAL A 213 -7.19 8.27 -0.26
CA VAL A 213 -8.15 7.25 0.19
C VAL A 213 -9.22 6.95 -0.86
N LEU A 214 -9.74 7.96 -1.56
CA LEU A 214 -10.89 7.79 -2.46
C LEU A 214 -10.46 7.37 -3.89
N ILE A 215 -9.28 7.76 -4.34
CA ILE A 215 -8.84 7.56 -5.71
C ILE A 215 -7.64 6.62 -5.78
N VAL A 216 -6.55 6.92 -5.07
CA VAL A 216 -5.31 6.12 -5.16
C VAL A 216 -5.50 4.73 -4.56
N PHE A 217 -6.16 4.65 -3.40
CA PHE A 217 -6.37 3.37 -2.72
C PHE A 217 -7.15 2.35 -3.57
N PRO A 218 -8.35 2.65 -4.14
CA PRO A 218 -9.05 1.69 -4.98
C PRO A 218 -8.29 1.35 -6.27
N ALA A 219 -7.59 2.32 -6.87
CA ALA A 219 -6.79 2.08 -8.06
C ALA A 219 -5.61 1.14 -7.77
N SER A 220 -4.89 1.34 -6.65
CA SER A 220 -3.77 0.49 -6.23
C SER A 220 -4.20 -0.94 -5.90
N VAL A 221 -5.34 -1.11 -5.22
CA VAL A 221 -5.91 -2.43 -4.91
C VAL A 221 -6.28 -3.15 -6.19
N SER A 222 -6.96 -2.47 -7.12
CA SER A 222 -7.36 -3.05 -8.40
C SER A 222 -6.15 -3.48 -9.21
N LEU A 223 -5.12 -2.62 -9.34
CA LEU A 223 -3.88 -2.92 -10.04
C LEU A 223 -3.18 -4.15 -9.43
N THR A 224 -2.97 -4.17 -8.12
CA THR A 224 -2.30 -5.29 -7.44
C THR A 224 -3.04 -6.60 -7.63
N ARG A 225 -4.39 -6.58 -7.62
CA ARG A 225 -5.20 -7.78 -7.82
C ARG A 225 -5.17 -8.26 -9.28
N VAL A 226 -5.18 -7.34 -10.25
CA VAL A 226 -4.98 -7.70 -11.66
C VAL A 226 -3.59 -8.32 -11.86
N GLN A 227 -2.53 -7.73 -11.30
CA GLN A 227 -1.19 -8.29 -11.35
C GLN A 227 -1.13 -9.69 -10.70
N ALA A 228 -1.76 -9.87 -9.54
CA ALA A 228 -1.78 -11.15 -8.85
C ALA A 228 -2.54 -12.24 -9.61
N SER A 229 -3.63 -11.90 -10.33
CA SER A 229 -4.38 -12.85 -11.14
C SER A 229 -3.57 -13.43 -12.30
N MET A 230 -2.55 -12.70 -12.75
CA MET A 230 -1.66 -13.08 -13.84
C MET A 230 -0.41 -13.80 -13.37
N LEU A 231 -0.33 -14.21 -12.08
CA LEU A 231 0.79 -15.01 -11.58
C LEU A 231 0.84 -16.36 -12.32
N PRO A 232 1.98 -16.73 -12.95
CA PRO A 232 2.12 -18.03 -13.64
C PRO A 232 1.74 -19.20 -12.73
N GLU A 233 1.09 -20.22 -13.28
CA GLU A 233 0.63 -21.39 -12.54
C GLU A 233 1.79 -22.17 -11.88
N GLU A 234 2.96 -22.14 -12.52
CA GLU A 234 4.21 -22.75 -12.03
C GLU A 234 4.71 -22.12 -10.71
N ASN A 235 4.28 -20.91 -10.39
CA ASN A 235 4.70 -20.20 -9.20
C ASN A 235 3.64 -20.33 -8.09
N GLU A 236 3.99 -21.05 -7.04
CA GLU A 236 3.15 -21.08 -5.84
C GLU A 236 3.15 -19.72 -5.13
N SER A 237 2.04 -19.40 -4.51
CA SER A 237 1.92 -18.17 -3.69
C SER A 237 2.29 -18.45 -2.24
N ILE A 238 3.03 -17.52 -1.59
CA ILE A 238 3.38 -17.65 -0.17
C ILE A 238 2.14 -17.62 0.73
N VAL A 239 1.18 -16.76 0.38
CA VAL A 239 -0.10 -16.69 1.07
C VAL A 239 -1.16 -17.22 0.12
N PRO A 240 -1.90 -18.28 0.50
CA PRO A 240 -2.92 -18.84 -0.36
C PRO A 240 -3.98 -17.80 -0.73
N PHE A 241 -4.34 -17.75 -1.99
CA PHE A 241 -5.44 -16.93 -2.47
C PHE A 241 -6.16 -17.60 -3.65
N ASP A 242 -7.43 -17.25 -3.83
CA ASP A 242 -8.19 -17.71 -4.97
C ASP A 242 -7.72 -17.03 -6.24
N ARG A 243 -7.01 -17.77 -7.10
CA ARG A 243 -6.50 -17.29 -8.40
C ARG A 243 -7.62 -17.00 -9.40
N THR A 244 -8.78 -17.63 -9.22
CA THR A 244 -9.94 -17.42 -10.09
C THR A 244 -10.69 -16.14 -9.77
N PHE A 245 -10.40 -15.53 -8.60
CA PHE A 245 -11.12 -14.34 -8.09
C PHE A 245 -12.64 -14.53 -8.11
N GLY A 246 -13.11 -15.69 -7.61
CA GLY A 246 -14.53 -16.06 -7.62
C GLY A 246 -15.03 -16.39 -9.02
N GLY A 247 -14.22 -17.03 -9.85
CA GLY A 247 -14.58 -17.45 -11.22
C GLY A 247 -14.60 -16.30 -12.25
N LYS A 248 -14.02 -15.12 -11.91
CA LYS A 248 -13.97 -13.96 -12.82
C LYS A 248 -12.80 -14.00 -13.78
N VAL A 249 -11.75 -14.77 -13.48
CA VAL A 249 -10.63 -15.00 -14.39
C VAL A 249 -11.01 -16.09 -15.39
N LYS A 250 -11.03 -15.74 -16.66
CA LYS A 250 -11.20 -16.72 -17.75
C LYS A 250 -9.81 -17.12 -18.25
N PRO A 251 -9.47 -18.42 -18.18
CA PRO A 251 -8.17 -18.92 -18.70
C PRO A 251 -7.98 -18.60 -20.18
N GLU A 252 -6.74 -18.39 -20.60
CA GLU A 252 -6.40 -18.14 -22.03
C GLU A 252 -6.82 -19.30 -22.94
N ILE A 253 -6.78 -20.55 -22.44
CA ILE A 253 -7.18 -21.76 -23.15
C ILE A 253 -8.68 -21.69 -23.57
N LEU A 254 -9.51 -21.02 -22.79
CA LEU A 254 -10.93 -20.81 -23.06
C LEU A 254 -11.21 -19.46 -23.78
N GLY A 255 -10.19 -18.88 -24.41
CA GLY A 255 -10.31 -17.60 -25.11
C GLY A 255 -10.39 -16.37 -24.21
N GLY A 256 -10.08 -16.52 -22.92
CA GLY A 256 -10.03 -15.44 -21.97
C GLY A 256 -8.72 -14.64 -22.00
N SER A 257 -8.64 -13.58 -21.20
CA SER A 257 -7.43 -12.75 -21.05
C SER A 257 -6.41 -13.32 -20.08
N GLY A 258 -6.73 -14.35 -19.31
CA GLY A 258 -5.91 -14.84 -18.19
C GLY A 258 -5.79 -13.86 -17.02
N ALA A 259 -6.53 -12.75 -17.06
CA ALA A 259 -6.52 -11.70 -16.05
C ALA A 259 -7.92 -11.34 -15.57
N VAL A 260 -8.04 -10.94 -14.30
CA VAL A 260 -9.30 -10.36 -13.79
C VAL A 260 -9.47 -8.94 -14.34
N SER A 261 -10.70 -8.53 -14.64
CA SER A 261 -10.95 -7.15 -15.04
C SER A 261 -10.72 -6.18 -13.86
N MET A 262 -10.34 -4.94 -14.15
CA MET A 262 -10.10 -3.92 -13.13
C MET A 262 -11.32 -3.70 -12.22
N LEU A 263 -12.53 -3.70 -12.79
CA LEU A 263 -13.77 -3.52 -12.04
C LEU A 263 -14.11 -4.75 -11.18
N ASP A 264 -13.92 -5.95 -11.71
CA ASP A 264 -14.14 -7.18 -10.94
C ASP A 264 -13.10 -7.35 -9.85
N ALA A 265 -11.84 -6.95 -10.08
CA ALA A 265 -10.80 -6.89 -9.06
C ALA A 265 -11.22 -6.03 -7.86
N TRP A 266 -11.89 -4.89 -8.09
CA TRP A 266 -12.42 -4.06 -7.02
C TRP A 266 -13.69 -4.63 -6.39
N LYS A 267 -14.64 -5.13 -7.18
CA LYS A 267 -15.92 -5.66 -6.70
C LYS A 267 -15.74 -6.91 -5.82
N THR A 268 -14.83 -7.79 -6.20
CA THR A 268 -14.53 -9.02 -5.45
C THR A 268 -13.70 -8.76 -4.18
N PHE A 269 -13.23 -7.52 -3.97
CA PHE A 269 -12.54 -7.12 -2.74
C PHE A 269 -13.55 -6.79 -1.65
N GLY A 270 -13.84 -7.75 -0.77
CA GLY A 270 -14.88 -7.66 0.25
C GLY A 270 -14.65 -6.55 1.28
N TRP A 271 -15.73 -6.02 1.85
CA TRP A 271 -15.70 -4.90 2.80
C TRP A 271 -14.80 -5.14 4.02
N ALA A 272 -14.83 -6.33 4.60
CA ALA A 272 -13.98 -6.70 5.72
C ALA A 272 -12.47 -6.62 5.38
N ALA A 273 -12.10 -6.97 4.13
CA ALA A 273 -10.72 -6.86 3.64
C ALA A 273 -10.33 -5.39 3.41
N ARG A 274 -11.25 -4.55 2.93
CA ARG A 274 -11.04 -3.10 2.78
C ARG A 274 -10.75 -2.44 4.12
N ILE A 275 -11.57 -2.70 5.14
CA ILE A 275 -11.37 -2.15 6.49
C ILE A 275 -10.02 -2.61 7.08
N ARG A 276 -9.66 -3.89 6.91
CA ARG A 276 -8.35 -4.39 7.39
C ARG A 276 -7.19 -3.65 6.72
N LEU A 277 -7.29 -3.44 5.43
CA LEU A 277 -6.25 -2.75 4.67
C LEU A 277 -6.14 -1.28 5.06
N VAL A 278 -7.27 -0.57 5.20
CA VAL A 278 -7.28 0.83 5.70
C VAL A 278 -6.67 0.92 7.09
N LYS A 279 -7.02 0.01 8.02
CA LYS A 279 -6.40 -0.05 9.35
C LYS A 279 -4.89 -0.29 9.28
N LEU A 280 -4.42 -1.10 8.34
CA LEU A 280 -3.00 -1.35 8.12
C LEU A 280 -2.29 -0.08 7.64
N TYR A 281 -2.85 0.63 6.64
CA TYR A 281 -2.29 1.90 6.15
C TYR A 281 -2.27 2.97 7.25
N ALA A 282 -3.32 3.08 8.06
CA ALA A 282 -3.36 3.99 9.20
C ALA A 282 -2.23 3.69 10.21
N LYS A 283 -1.98 2.41 10.52
CA LYS A 283 -0.86 2.02 11.40
C LYS A 283 0.50 2.36 10.80
N ILE A 284 0.70 2.10 9.50
CA ILE A 284 1.94 2.44 8.79
C ILE A 284 2.13 3.96 8.80
N GLY A 285 1.07 4.73 8.52
CA GLY A 285 1.10 6.19 8.57
C GLY A 285 1.48 6.73 9.96
N MET A 286 0.90 6.17 11.03
CA MET A 286 1.30 6.55 12.39
C MET A 286 2.78 6.25 12.68
N ILE A 287 3.26 5.08 12.29
CA ILE A 287 4.68 4.73 12.46
C ILE A 287 5.56 5.72 11.67
N GLN A 288 5.16 6.05 10.44
CA GLN A 288 5.90 7.00 9.61
C GLN A 288 5.96 8.39 10.26
N VAL A 289 4.84 8.90 10.79
CA VAL A 289 4.80 10.19 11.50
C VAL A 289 5.72 10.17 12.71
N VAL A 290 5.64 9.14 13.56
CA VAL A 290 6.49 9.02 14.75
C VAL A 290 7.98 8.97 14.34
N THR A 291 8.32 8.16 13.33
CA THR A 291 9.69 8.06 12.83
C THR A 291 10.20 9.40 12.30
N THR A 292 9.38 10.12 11.54
CA THR A 292 9.73 11.46 11.01
C THR A 292 9.94 12.46 12.14
N VAL A 293 9.07 12.48 13.14
CA VAL A 293 9.22 13.38 14.31
C VAL A 293 10.52 13.08 15.05
N LEU A 294 10.80 11.81 15.34
CA LEU A 294 12.05 11.40 16.01
C LEU A 294 13.27 11.80 15.19
N PHE A 295 13.24 11.60 13.87
CA PHE A 295 14.32 11.99 12.98
C PHE A 295 14.55 13.52 13.00
N VAL A 296 13.48 14.31 12.90
CA VAL A 296 13.56 15.78 12.98
C VAL A 296 14.13 16.22 14.32
N MET A 297 13.67 15.63 15.44
CA MET A 297 14.20 15.93 16.77
C MET A 297 15.69 15.59 16.88
N MET A 298 16.12 14.49 16.29
CA MET A 298 17.53 14.09 16.25
C MET A 298 18.37 15.11 15.47
N VAL A 299 17.93 15.48 14.26
CA VAL A 299 18.62 16.48 13.41
C VAL A 299 18.69 17.85 14.10
N VAL A 300 17.60 18.30 14.71
CA VAL A 300 17.57 19.56 15.48
C VAL A 300 18.52 19.48 16.68
N GLY A 301 18.56 18.33 17.36
CA GLY A 301 19.51 18.09 18.47
C GLY A 301 20.96 18.16 18.01
N GLU A 302 21.29 17.50 16.89
CA GLU A 302 22.65 17.56 16.31
C GLU A 302 23.03 18.97 15.88
N LEU A 303 22.13 19.70 15.21
CA LEU A 303 22.36 21.09 14.83
C LEU A 303 22.64 21.99 16.05
N ARG A 304 21.89 21.80 17.14
CA ARG A 304 22.13 22.52 18.39
C ARG A 304 23.49 22.20 19.00
N LEU A 305 23.92 20.94 18.94
CA LEU A 305 25.24 20.53 19.47
C LEU A 305 26.41 21.07 18.62
N ILE A 306 26.24 21.13 17.29
CA ILE A 306 27.29 21.59 16.37
C ILE A 306 27.39 23.12 16.32
N MET A 307 26.22 23.80 16.25
CA MET A 307 26.17 25.25 16.09
C MET A 307 26.17 26.01 17.42
N GLY A 308 25.96 25.33 18.55
CA GLY A 308 26.03 25.91 19.89
C GLY A 308 25.24 27.23 20.03
N ASP A 309 25.92 28.26 20.60
CA ASP A 309 25.33 29.58 20.84
C ASP A 309 24.99 30.36 19.56
N GLU A 310 25.54 30.00 18.39
CA GLU A 310 25.23 30.71 17.14
C GLU A 310 23.82 30.45 16.63
N LEU A 311 23.32 29.22 16.80
CA LEU A 311 21.93 28.89 16.46
C LEU A 311 20.94 29.65 17.36
N GLN A 312 21.28 29.78 18.64
CA GLN A 312 20.51 30.54 19.62
C GLN A 312 20.48 32.02 19.26
N LYS A 313 21.62 32.61 18.89
CA LYS A 313 21.74 33.98 18.40
C LYS A 313 20.98 34.21 17.08
N MET A 314 21.02 33.26 16.15
CA MET A 314 20.22 33.33 14.91
C MET A 314 18.71 33.26 15.19
N THR A 315 18.30 32.38 16.10
CA THR A 315 16.90 32.24 16.49
C THR A 315 16.42 33.49 17.25
N GLU A 316 17.21 34.02 18.15
CA GLU A 316 16.94 35.26 18.88
C GLU A 316 16.88 36.48 17.94
N LYS A 317 17.81 36.59 16.99
CA LYS A 317 17.78 37.63 15.95
C LYS A 317 16.55 37.49 15.04
N GLY A 318 16.18 36.27 14.64
CA GLY A 318 14.95 36.02 13.88
C GLY A 318 13.70 36.39 14.67
N VAL A 319 13.63 36.04 15.95
CA VAL A 319 12.52 36.40 16.83
C VAL A 319 12.48 37.89 17.11
N GLN A 320 13.64 38.54 17.33
CA GLN A 320 13.72 40.02 17.51
C GLN A 320 13.35 40.78 16.25
N HIS A 321 13.72 40.25 15.06
CA HIS A 321 13.30 40.86 13.80
C HIS A 321 11.78 40.75 13.57
N VAL A 322 11.19 39.65 14.00
CA VAL A 322 9.73 39.42 13.95
C VAL A 322 8.97 40.22 15.04
N MET A 323 9.59 40.47 16.23
CA MET A 323 8.96 41.22 17.31
C MET A 323 9.36 42.71 17.35
N GLY A 324 10.41 43.13 16.69
CA GLY A 324 10.98 44.49 16.75
C GLY A 324 10.44 45.48 15.75
N HIS A 325 9.42 45.14 15.00
CA HIS A 325 8.65 46.05 14.13
C HIS A 325 7.25 46.32 14.73
N ASN A 326 7.22 46.73 16.00
CA ASN A 326 6.09 47.45 16.60
C ASN A 326 6.52 48.84 17.00
#